data_93fd2cf9d37464898a78f1f08b0e9a74
#
_entry.id   93fd2cf9d37464898a78f1f08b0e9a74
#
_cell.length_a   1.000
_cell.length_b   1.000
_cell.length_c   1.000
_cell.angle_alpha   90.00
_cell.angle_beta   90.00
_cell.angle_gamma   90.00
#
_symmetry.space_group_name_H-M   'P 1'
#
loop_
_entity.id
_entity.type
_entity.pdbx_description
1 polymer ?
#
loop_
_entity_poly.entity_id
_entity_poly.type
_entity_poly.pdbx_seq_one_letter_code
_entity_poly.pdbx_strand_id
1 'polypeptide(L)' 'MGVDKTEEILYKAHEMGIFHEVISLANKIGEQYPPMVVSDKLELALHKIKEEKERV' A
#
# COMPACT_ATOMS: atom_id res chain seq x y z
N MET A 1 -8.50 -20.34 6.00
CA MET A 1 -8.77 -19.18 6.07
C MET A 1 -7.76 -18.24 5.97
N GLY A 2 -7.60 -17.45 5.29
CA GLY A 2 -6.54 -16.61 5.08
C GLY A 2 -6.70 -15.27 5.65
N VAL A 3 -5.63 -14.57 5.66
CA VAL A 3 -5.65 -13.20 6.09
C VAL A 3 -6.24 -12.38 4.98
N ASP A 4 -6.91 -11.34 5.34
CA ASP A 4 -7.44 -10.41 4.37
C ASP A 4 -6.27 -9.80 3.59
N LYS A 5 -6.47 -9.56 2.31
CA LYS A 5 -5.44 -8.95 1.47
C LYS A 5 -4.94 -7.63 2.06
N THR A 6 -5.86 -6.84 2.60
CA THR A 6 -5.49 -5.57 3.23
C THR A 6 -4.53 -5.79 4.38
N GLU A 7 -4.82 -6.78 5.21
CA GLU A 7 -3.96 -7.09 6.35
C GLU A 7 -2.57 -7.52 5.89
N GLU A 8 -2.52 -8.33 4.84
CA GLU A 8 -1.24 -8.79 4.31
C GLU A 8 -0.39 -7.61 3.86
N ILE A 9 -1.00 -6.69 3.15
CA ILE A 9 -0.28 -5.54 2.64
C ILE A 9 0.24 -4.68 3.79
N LEU A 10 -0.61 -4.44 4.79
CA LEU A 10 -0.21 -3.63 5.93
C LEU A 10 0.90 -4.30 6.72
N TYR A 11 0.81 -5.60 6.87
CA TYR A 11 1.84 -6.36 7.57
C TYR A 11 3.19 -6.23 6.85
N LYS A 12 3.16 -6.38 5.54
CA LYS A 12 4.36 -6.27 4.74
C LYS A 12 4.95 -4.87 4.83
N ALA A 13 4.10 -3.87 4.75
CA ALA A 13 4.56 -2.49 4.85
C ALA A 13 5.20 -2.22 6.20
N HIS A 14 4.63 -2.80 7.24
CA HIS A 14 5.16 -2.64 8.58
C HIS A 14 6.53 -3.29 8.69
N GLU A 15 6.67 -4.48 8.12
CA GLU A 15 7.95 -5.18 8.15
C GLU A 15 9.03 -4.40 7.41
N MET A 16 8.67 -3.73 6.35
CA MET A 16 9.63 -2.97 5.55
C MET A 16 9.89 -1.58 6.12
N GLY A 17 9.16 -1.21 7.15
CA GLY A 17 9.33 0.11 7.76
C GLY A 17 8.77 1.24 6.93
N ILE A 18 7.83 0.94 6.05
CA ILE A 18 7.23 1.94 5.18
C ILE A 18 5.73 2.07 5.37
N PHE A 19 5.26 1.68 6.57
CA PHE A 19 3.82 1.69 6.85
C PHE A 19 3.19 3.04 6.61
N HIS A 20 3.78 4.10 7.17
CA HIS A 20 3.24 5.44 7.03
C HIS A 20 3.25 5.90 5.59
N GLU A 21 4.30 5.57 4.87
CA GLU A 21 4.41 5.97 3.47
C GLU A 21 3.32 5.29 2.64
N VAL A 22 3.07 4.02 2.91
CA VAL A 22 2.04 3.29 2.18
C VAL A 22 0.66 3.88 2.45
N ILE A 23 0.36 4.17 3.72
CA ILE A 23 -0.92 4.75 4.09
C ILE A 23 -1.10 6.13 3.42
N SER A 24 -0.08 6.94 3.49
CA SER A 24 -0.13 8.28 2.92
C SER A 24 -0.38 8.23 1.41
N LEU A 25 0.36 7.37 0.72
CA LEU A 25 0.22 7.25 -0.72
C LEU A 25 -1.14 6.66 -1.09
N ALA A 26 -1.60 5.68 -0.32
CA ALA A 26 -2.91 5.08 -0.56
C ALA A 26 -4.02 6.12 -0.44
N ASN A 27 -3.90 7.04 0.51
CA ASN A 27 -4.86 8.11 0.65
C ASN A 27 -4.88 9.02 -0.57
N LYS A 28 -3.70 9.32 -1.09
CA LYS A 28 -3.61 10.14 -2.29
C LYS A 28 -4.23 9.43 -3.50
N ILE A 29 -3.96 8.15 -3.63
CA ILE A 29 -4.54 7.36 -4.70
C ILE A 29 -6.05 7.34 -4.58
N GLY A 30 -6.57 7.23 -3.35
CA GLY A 30 -7.99 7.23 -3.12
C GLY A 30 -8.65 8.53 -3.50
N GLU A 31 -7.94 9.64 -3.36
CA GLU A 31 -8.46 10.94 -3.77
C GLU A 31 -8.56 11.06 -5.28
N GLN A 32 -7.59 10.48 -5.98
CA GLN A 32 -7.58 10.54 -7.43
C GLN A 32 -8.50 9.50 -8.07
N TYR A 33 -8.64 8.36 -7.43
CA TYR A 33 -9.46 7.28 -7.97
C TYR A 33 -10.46 6.81 -6.93
N PRO A 34 -11.48 7.61 -6.64
CA PRO A 34 -12.44 7.27 -5.57
C PRO A 34 -13.08 5.90 -5.66
N PRO A 35 -13.39 5.36 -6.85
CA PRO A 35 -14.00 4.04 -6.93
C PRO A 35 -13.10 2.88 -6.51
N MET A 36 -11.80 3.14 -6.39
CA MET A 36 -10.87 2.06 -6.07
C MET A 36 -11.07 1.57 -4.63
N VAL A 37 -11.08 0.26 -4.45
CA VAL A 37 -11.26 -0.31 -3.12
C VAL A 37 -9.97 -0.18 -2.30
N VAL A 38 -10.13 -0.25 -0.98
CA VAL A 38 -9.01 -0.01 -0.07
C VAL A 38 -7.84 -0.96 -0.33
N SER A 39 -8.11 -2.24 -0.51
CA SER A 39 -7.02 -3.20 -0.73
C SER A 39 -6.24 -2.89 -2.00
N ASP A 40 -6.92 -2.45 -3.04
CA ASP A 40 -6.26 -2.10 -4.30
C ASP A 40 -5.39 -0.86 -4.12
N LYS A 41 -5.90 0.13 -3.38
CA LYS A 41 -5.14 1.34 -3.12
C LYS A 41 -3.86 1.02 -2.36
N LEU A 42 -3.98 0.18 -1.34
CA LEU A 42 -2.83 -0.18 -0.53
C LEU A 42 -1.82 -1.00 -1.32
N GLU A 43 -2.33 -1.91 -2.15
CA GLU A 43 -1.45 -2.72 -2.97
C GLU A 43 -0.66 -1.85 -3.95
N LEU A 44 -1.34 -0.93 -4.60
CA LEU A 44 -0.67 -0.05 -5.54
C LEU A 44 0.36 0.83 -4.83
N ALA A 45 -0.01 1.35 -3.67
CA ALA A 45 0.91 2.19 -2.89
C ALA A 45 2.14 1.42 -2.48
N LEU A 46 1.95 0.19 -2.00
CA LEU A 46 3.08 -0.64 -1.60
C LEU A 46 4.00 -0.91 -2.78
N HIS A 47 3.41 -1.23 -3.91
CA HIS A 47 4.18 -1.53 -5.11
C HIS A 47 5.02 -0.33 -5.55
N LYS A 48 4.41 0.85 -5.54
CA LYS A 48 5.12 2.04 -5.96
C LYS A 48 6.29 2.37 -5.04
N ILE A 49 6.07 2.30 -3.75
CA ILE A 49 7.12 2.62 -2.79
C ILE A 49 8.24 1.58 -2.85
N LYS A 50 7.86 0.33 -3.01
CA LYS A 50 8.83 -0.75 -3.11
C LYS A 50 9.70 -0.56 -4.34
N GLU A 51 9.09 -0.18 -5.45
CA GLU A 51 9.84 0.08 -6.68
C GLU A 51 10.82 1.21 -6.50
N GLU A 52 10.40 2.27 -5.85
CA GLU A 52 11.26 3.40 -5.61
C GLU A 52 12.46 3.02 -4.77
N LYS A 53 12.24 2.22 -3.74
CA LYS A 53 13.34 1.82 -2.86
C LYS A 53 14.31 0.90 -3.55
N GLU A 54 13.83 0.09 -4.46
CA GLU A 54 14.69 -0.83 -5.19
C GLU A 54 15.45 -0.17 -6.32
N ARG A 55 15.06 1.07 -6.64
CA ARG A 55 15.62 1.72 -7.76
C ARG A 55 16.87 2.48 -7.46
N VAL A 56 17.47 2.43 -6.44
CA VAL A 56 18.62 3.24 -6.04
C VAL A 56 19.77 3.19 -7.04
#